data_da373832be724b80c41ce15babbc4731
#
_entry.id   da373832be724b80c41ce15babbc4731
#
_cell.length_a   1.000
_cell.length_b   1.000
_cell.length_c   1.000
_cell.angle_alpha   90.00
_cell.angle_beta   90.00
_cell.angle_gamma   90.00
#
_symmetry.space_group_name_H-M   'P 1'
#
loop_
_entity.id
_entity.type
_entity.pdbx_description
1 polymer ?
#
loop_
_entity_poly.entity_id
_entity_poly.type
_entity_poly.pdbx_seq_one_letter_code
_entity_poly.pdbx_strand_id
1 'polypeptide(L)'
;QLLPRLKQWIRDPDIVAIVLDGAGSRAFSAGGDIRDLYHSIKEYGDRPNPYAQRFFFLEYALAYRIHTCTKPVLCWGHGIVMGGGLGLLAGASHRVVTPETRIAMPELRIGLFPDVGGSWFLSRLPGRAGLFLALTGAPMNASDALFSGMGDFCIDDSARDAVLADILKAHWSTDTAANKAQMTHLLDAHESKAERAPSNLRKHFDLIRKTVGMASLTAPARRLLGL
;
A
#
# COMPACT_ATOMS: atom_id res chain seq x y z
N GLN A 1 0.76 -2.49 18.44
CA GLN A 1 0.79 -3.96 18.63
C GLN A 1 1.57 -4.66 17.51
N LEU A 2 1.42 -4.30 16.23
CA LEU A 2 2.06 -4.99 15.10
C LEU A 2 3.58 -4.78 15.05
N LEU A 3 4.08 -3.55 15.27
CA LEU A 3 5.51 -3.24 15.16
C LEU A 3 6.43 -4.11 16.06
N PRO A 4 6.12 -4.34 17.36
CA PRO A 4 6.93 -5.25 18.19
C PRO A 4 6.94 -6.68 17.66
N ARG A 5 5.81 -7.20 17.22
CA ARG A 5 5.69 -8.54 16.62
C ARG A 5 6.52 -8.68 15.36
N LEU A 6 6.40 -7.71 14.45
CA LEU A 6 7.19 -7.70 13.21
C LEU A 6 8.70 -7.69 13.51
N LYS A 7 9.16 -6.88 14.48
CA LYS A 7 10.56 -6.87 14.91
C LYS A 7 11.04 -8.22 15.45
N GLN A 8 10.19 -8.93 16.18
CA GLN A 8 10.46 -10.28 16.67
C GLN A 8 10.57 -11.25 15.47
N TRP A 9 9.59 -11.29 14.59
CA TRP A 9 9.54 -12.19 13.43
C TRP A 9 10.70 -11.99 12.45
N ILE A 10 11.12 -10.75 12.25
CA ILE A 10 12.29 -10.46 11.39
C ILE A 10 13.57 -11.11 11.95
N ARG A 11 13.73 -11.15 13.29
CA ARG A 11 14.92 -11.68 13.96
C ARG A 11 14.86 -13.19 14.18
N ASP A 12 13.69 -13.76 14.17
CA ASP A 12 13.47 -15.18 14.45
C ASP A 12 13.90 -16.03 13.24
N PRO A 13 14.92 -16.90 13.34
CA PRO A 13 15.39 -17.72 12.23
C PRO A 13 14.34 -18.74 11.76
N ASP A 14 13.40 -19.14 12.62
CA ASP A 14 12.37 -20.11 12.29
C ASP A 14 11.23 -19.51 11.45
N ILE A 15 11.15 -18.18 11.37
CA ILE A 15 10.19 -17.47 10.51
C ILE A 15 10.86 -17.10 9.20
N VAL A 16 10.44 -17.71 8.12
CA VAL A 16 11.03 -17.55 6.77
C VAL A 16 10.23 -16.61 5.86
N ALA A 17 8.95 -16.42 6.15
CA ALA A 17 8.04 -15.52 5.41
C ALA A 17 7.03 -14.88 6.37
N ILE A 18 6.48 -13.73 6.01
CA ILE A 18 5.49 -12.98 6.79
C ILE A 18 4.30 -12.69 5.88
N VAL A 19 3.09 -12.94 6.39
CA VAL A 19 1.85 -12.58 5.70
C VAL A 19 1.14 -11.49 6.49
N LEU A 20 0.77 -10.42 5.81
CA LEU A 20 -0.07 -9.33 6.32
C LEU A 20 -1.43 -9.39 5.64
N ASP A 21 -2.47 -9.60 6.42
CA ASP A 21 -3.85 -9.67 5.97
C ASP A 21 -4.76 -8.82 6.85
N GLY A 22 -5.86 -8.33 6.30
CA GLY A 22 -6.86 -7.55 7.03
C GLY A 22 -7.99 -8.43 7.56
N ALA A 23 -8.49 -8.12 8.76
CA ALA A 23 -9.61 -8.82 9.33
C ALA A 23 -10.95 -8.48 8.63
N GLY A 24 -11.75 -9.49 8.32
CA GLY A 24 -13.04 -9.34 7.65
C GLY A 24 -12.90 -9.17 6.14
N SER A 25 -14.01 -8.83 5.46
CA SER A 25 -14.08 -8.82 3.99
C SER A 25 -14.11 -7.42 3.36
N ARG A 26 -14.21 -6.34 4.17
CA ARG A 26 -14.41 -4.98 3.63
C ARG A 26 -13.13 -4.25 3.28
N ALA A 27 -12.07 -4.50 4.01
CA ALA A 27 -10.84 -3.71 3.89
C ALA A 27 -9.63 -4.47 4.42
N PHE A 28 -8.52 -4.37 3.73
CA PHE A 28 -7.22 -4.67 4.33
C PHE A 28 -6.91 -3.66 5.43
N SER A 29 -6.92 -2.37 5.10
CA SER A 29 -6.74 -1.28 6.06
C SER A 29 -7.14 0.06 5.44
N ALA A 30 -7.91 0.85 6.17
CA ALA A 30 -8.27 2.23 5.78
C ALA A 30 -7.32 3.28 6.38
N GLY A 31 -6.19 2.87 6.96
CA GLY A 31 -5.22 3.73 7.63
C GLY A 31 -5.39 3.78 9.14
N GLY A 32 -4.77 4.78 9.76
CA GLY A 32 -4.79 4.99 11.20
C GLY A 32 -6.12 5.55 11.72
N ASP A 33 -6.32 5.50 13.03
CA ASP A 33 -7.51 6.09 13.67
C ASP A 33 -7.41 7.61 13.74
N ILE A 34 -7.95 8.26 12.71
CA ILE A 34 -7.98 9.73 12.61
C ILE A 34 -8.93 10.38 13.62
N ARG A 35 -9.87 9.66 14.24
CA ARG A 35 -10.76 10.20 15.27
C ARG A 35 -9.98 10.48 16.55
N ASP A 36 -9.20 9.51 17.01
CA ASP A 36 -8.35 9.69 18.19
C ASP A 36 -7.30 10.79 17.95
N LEU A 37 -6.73 10.84 16.75
CA LEU A 37 -5.81 11.91 16.38
C LEU A 37 -6.51 13.30 16.41
N TYR A 38 -7.73 13.40 15.88
CA TYR A 38 -8.53 14.62 15.93
C TYR A 38 -8.83 15.05 17.38
N HIS A 39 -9.24 14.12 18.24
CA HIS A 39 -9.49 14.42 19.66
C HIS A 39 -8.23 14.91 20.36
N SER A 40 -7.09 14.27 20.11
CA SER A 40 -5.81 14.70 20.67
C SER A 40 -5.42 16.11 20.20
N ILE A 41 -5.63 16.44 18.92
CA ILE A 41 -5.36 17.79 18.40
C ILE A 41 -6.25 18.82 19.10
N LYS A 42 -7.52 18.52 19.34
CA LYS A 42 -8.44 19.41 20.09
C LYS A 42 -7.99 19.60 21.54
N GLU A 43 -7.52 18.56 22.20
CA GLU A 43 -7.05 18.61 23.58
C GLU A 43 -5.75 19.43 23.73
N TYR A 44 -4.80 19.22 22.83
CA TYR A 44 -3.48 19.84 22.91
C TYR A 44 -3.45 21.25 22.28
N GLY A 45 -4.29 21.55 21.29
CA GLY A 45 -4.27 22.83 20.57
C GLY A 45 -2.90 23.09 19.93
N ASP A 46 -2.34 24.28 20.19
CA ASP A 46 -1.02 24.69 19.68
C ASP A 46 0.17 24.13 20.49
N ARG A 47 -0.11 23.37 21.55
CA ARG A 47 0.94 22.74 22.37
C ARG A 47 1.50 21.50 21.68
N PRO A 48 2.75 21.06 21.99
CA PRO A 48 3.27 19.79 21.53
C PRO A 48 2.31 18.64 21.86
N ASN A 49 1.99 17.82 20.86
CA ASN A 49 1.04 16.71 21.00
C ASN A 49 1.79 15.37 21.03
N PRO A 50 2.06 14.80 22.23
CA PRO A 50 2.81 13.55 22.35
C PRO A 50 2.05 12.33 21.79
N TYR A 51 0.70 12.39 21.77
CA TYR A 51 -0.11 11.32 21.15
C TYR A 51 0.14 11.29 19.63
N ALA A 52 0.03 12.43 18.94
CA ALA A 52 0.26 12.54 17.52
C ALA A 52 1.71 12.14 17.14
N GLN A 53 2.70 12.62 17.91
CA GLN A 53 4.09 12.23 17.71
C GLN A 53 4.30 10.73 17.80
N ARG A 54 3.73 10.09 18.83
CA ARG A 54 3.83 8.64 19.03
C ARG A 54 3.10 7.88 17.92
N PHE A 55 1.91 8.35 17.51
CA PHE A 55 1.11 7.77 16.45
C PHE A 55 1.91 7.69 15.14
N PHE A 56 2.37 8.82 14.62
CA PHE A 56 3.13 8.88 13.37
C PHE A 56 4.48 8.16 13.46
N PHE A 57 5.16 8.26 14.61
CA PHE A 57 6.41 7.52 14.81
C PHE A 57 6.22 6.01 14.68
N LEU A 58 5.18 5.45 15.28
CA LEU A 58 4.92 4.01 15.23
C LEU A 58 4.47 3.57 13.83
N GLU A 59 3.63 4.37 13.17
CA GLU A 59 3.15 4.09 11.82
C GLU A 59 4.30 4.09 10.81
N TYR A 60 5.12 5.13 10.82
CA TYR A 60 6.27 5.23 9.90
C TYR A 60 7.34 4.19 10.20
N ALA A 61 7.60 3.91 11.47
CA ALA A 61 8.52 2.84 11.85
C ALA A 61 8.04 1.46 11.38
N LEU A 62 6.72 1.21 11.39
CA LEU A 62 6.13 -0.02 10.88
C LEU A 62 6.30 -0.13 9.35
N ALA A 63 5.90 0.90 8.59
CA ALA A 63 6.04 0.94 7.13
C ALA A 63 7.51 0.76 6.71
N TYR A 64 8.43 1.46 7.37
CA TYR A 64 9.87 1.32 7.13
C TYR A 64 10.38 -0.09 7.39
N ARG A 65 9.92 -0.74 8.48
CA ARG A 65 10.34 -2.10 8.82
C ARG A 65 9.83 -3.15 7.84
N ILE A 66 8.63 -2.98 7.30
CA ILE A 66 8.11 -3.83 6.23
C ILE A 66 8.98 -3.65 4.98
N HIS A 67 9.21 -2.40 4.57
CA HIS A 67 9.99 -2.08 3.38
C HIS A 67 11.44 -2.58 3.43
N THR A 68 12.07 -2.54 4.60
CA THR A 68 13.45 -3.00 4.79
C THR A 68 13.55 -4.47 5.25
N CYS A 69 12.44 -5.20 5.27
CA CYS A 69 12.44 -6.60 5.65
C CYS A 69 13.17 -7.43 4.60
N THR A 70 14.16 -8.22 5.05
CA THR A 70 14.89 -9.12 4.16
C THR A 70 14.05 -10.34 3.78
N LYS A 71 13.22 -10.83 4.69
CA LYS A 71 12.31 -11.98 4.45
C LYS A 71 11.21 -11.59 3.48
N PRO A 72 10.62 -12.56 2.73
CA PRO A 72 9.40 -12.29 1.96
C PRO A 72 8.29 -11.77 2.87
N VAL A 73 7.70 -10.66 2.49
CA VAL A 73 6.49 -10.11 3.10
C VAL A 73 5.40 -10.11 2.05
N LEU A 74 4.41 -10.96 2.21
CA LEU A 74 3.19 -10.95 1.44
C LEU A 74 2.18 -10.01 2.10
N CYS A 75 1.65 -9.04 1.36
CA CYS A 75 0.54 -8.22 1.79
C CYS A 75 -0.70 -8.52 0.93
N TRP A 76 -1.78 -8.98 1.57
CA TRP A 76 -3.05 -9.27 0.92
C TRP A 76 -3.97 -8.06 0.99
N GLY A 77 -3.92 -7.23 -0.05
CA GLY A 77 -4.61 -5.95 -0.13
C GLY A 77 -6.03 -6.09 -0.68
N HIS A 78 -6.94 -6.74 0.03
CA HIS A 78 -8.34 -6.87 -0.38
C HIS A 78 -9.19 -5.64 0.00
N GLY A 79 -10.25 -5.39 -0.74
CA GLY A 79 -11.20 -4.32 -0.47
C GLY A 79 -10.54 -2.94 -0.39
N ILE A 80 -10.73 -2.21 0.69
CA ILE A 80 -10.17 -0.86 0.87
C ILE A 80 -8.71 -0.95 1.36
N VAL A 81 -7.82 -0.23 0.68
CA VAL A 81 -6.40 -0.05 1.04
C VAL A 81 -6.06 1.44 0.94
N MET A 82 -6.09 2.16 2.06
CA MET A 82 -5.96 3.63 2.04
C MET A 82 -5.01 4.14 3.12
N GLY A 83 -4.37 5.27 2.86
CA GLY A 83 -3.52 5.97 3.82
C GLY A 83 -2.42 5.07 4.37
N GLY A 84 -2.32 4.96 5.70
CA GLY A 84 -1.38 4.07 6.38
C GLY A 84 -1.47 2.61 5.90
N GLY A 85 -2.66 2.12 5.51
CA GLY A 85 -2.84 0.80 4.90
C GLY A 85 -2.10 0.65 3.58
N LEU A 86 -2.09 1.69 2.74
CA LEU A 86 -1.31 1.67 1.51
C LEU A 86 0.20 1.68 1.80
N GLY A 87 0.65 2.37 2.83
CA GLY A 87 2.05 2.33 3.26
C GLY A 87 2.52 0.91 3.61
N LEU A 88 1.66 0.10 4.23
CA LEU A 88 1.95 -1.31 4.51
C LEU A 88 2.01 -2.14 3.23
N LEU A 89 1.03 -1.99 2.34
CA LEU A 89 1.01 -2.69 1.04
C LEU A 89 2.23 -2.32 0.20
N ALA A 90 2.48 -1.03 0.01
CA ALA A 90 3.57 -0.54 -0.84
C ALA A 90 4.97 -0.91 -0.31
N GLY A 91 5.10 -1.14 1.00
CA GLY A 91 6.33 -1.60 1.62
C GLY A 91 6.59 -3.10 1.46
N ALA A 92 5.57 -3.90 1.19
CA ALA A 92 5.69 -5.35 1.08
C ALA A 92 6.49 -5.76 -0.17
N SER A 93 7.16 -6.92 -0.09
CA SER A 93 7.90 -7.49 -1.23
C SER A 93 7.01 -8.21 -2.24
N HIS A 94 5.81 -8.66 -1.82
CA HIS A 94 4.81 -9.30 -2.65
C HIS A 94 3.45 -8.69 -2.33
N ARG A 95 2.87 -8.00 -3.30
CA ARG A 95 1.67 -7.19 -3.13
C ARG A 95 0.53 -7.80 -3.93
N VAL A 96 -0.37 -8.49 -3.24
CA VAL A 96 -1.59 -9.02 -3.84
C VAL A 96 -2.70 -7.99 -3.74
N VAL A 97 -3.40 -7.78 -4.83
CA VAL A 97 -4.68 -7.06 -4.88
C VAL A 97 -5.77 -8.02 -5.35
N THR A 98 -7.01 -7.76 -4.99
CA THR A 98 -8.17 -8.51 -5.47
C THR A 98 -8.92 -7.70 -6.52
N PRO A 99 -9.78 -8.29 -7.36
CA PRO A 99 -10.58 -7.53 -8.35
C PRO A 99 -11.35 -6.35 -7.74
N GLU A 100 -11.78 -6.46 -6.48
CA GLU A 100 -12.54 -5.44 -5.75
C GLU A 100 -11.66 -4.43 -5.02
N THR A 101 -10.34 -4.58 -5.05
CA THR A 101 -9.42 -3.69 -4.33
C THR A 101 -9.54 -2.25 -4.81
N ARG A 102 -9.60 -1.34 -3.85
CA ARG A 102 -9.62 0.12 -4.04
C ARG A 102 -8.52 0.76 -3.22
N ILE A 103 -7.57 1.34 -3.89
CA ILE A 103 -6.37 1.96 -3.30
C ILE A 103 -6.47 3.47 -3.42
N ALA A 104 -6.16 4.22 -2.35
CA ALA A 104 -6.05 5.67 -2.43
C ALA A 104 -5.11 6.25 -1.36
N MET A 105 -4.60 7.46 -1.64
CA MET A 105 -3.95 8.36 -0.66
C MET A 105 -4.79 9.63 -0.53
N PRO A 106 -5.87 9.62 0.28
CA PRO A 106 -6.81 10.73 0.36
C PRO A 106 -6.41 11.83 1.35
N GLU A 107 -5.17 11.85 1.82
CA GLU A 107 -4.67 12.71 2.92
C GLU A 107 -4.90 14.20 2.67
N LEU A 108 -4.82 14.66 1.42
CA LEU A 108 -5.09 16.07 1.08
C LEU A 108 -6.51 16.51 1.45
N ARG A 109 -7.49 15.58 1.50
CA ARG A 109 -8.87 15.90 1.87
C ARG A 109 -9.02 16.25 3.36
N ILE A 110 -8.04 15.90 4.16
CA ILE A 110 -8.00 16.19 5.60
C ILE A 110 -6.87 17.16 5.98
N GLY A 111 -6.28 17.84 4.98
CA GLY A 111 -5.22 18.84 5.22
C GLY A 111 -3.85 18.23 5.51
N LEU A 112 -3.65 16.93 5.23
CA LEU A 112 -2.39 16.23 5.35
C LEU A 112 -1.79 16.00 3.95
N PHE A 113 -0.57 15.55 3.86
CA PHE A 113 0.08 15.08 2.62
C PHE A 113 0.16 13.55 2.61
N PRO A 114 0.33 12.90 1.44
CA PRO A 114 0.61 11.47 1.36
C PRO A 114 1.89 11.13 2.11
N ASP A 115 1.75 10.55 3.29
CA ASP A 115 2.81 10.15 4.22
C ASP A 115 3.19 8.66 4.07
N VAL A 116 3.52 7.94 5.12
CA VAL A 116 3.83 6.49 5.18
C VAL A 116 4.72 5.97 4.05
N GLY A 117 5.64 6.79 3.57
CA GLY A 117 6.49 6.47 2.41
C GLY A 117 5.91 6.93 1.07
N GLY A 118 4.80 7.67 1.05
CA GLY A 118 4.14 8.15 -0.17
C GLY A 118 5.07 8.89 -1.11
N SER A 119 5.93 9.75 -0.60
CA SER A 119 6.94 10.45 -1.41
C SER A 119 7.91 9.50 -2.11
N TRP A 120 8.20 8.33 -1.52
CA TRP A 120 9.08 7.34 -2.11
C TRP A 120 8.35 6.51 -3.17
N PHE A 121 7.23 5.88 -2.86
CA PHE A 121 6.57 4.99 -3.81
C PHE A 121 5.80 5.76 -4.90
N LEU A 122 5.14 6.88 -4.59
CA LEU A 122 4.42 7.66 -5.61
C LEU A 122 5.36 8.30 -6.63
N SER A 123 6.56 8.73 -6.23
CA SER A 123 7.54 9.29 -7.16
C SER A 123 8.08 8.27 -8.18
N ARG A 124 7.89 6.98 -7.93
CA ARG A 124 8.31 5.87 -8.80
C ARG A 124 7.25 5.37 -9.76
N LEU A 125 6.01 5.85 -9.61
CA LEU A 125 4.93 5.47 -10.52
C LEU A 125 5.16 6.07 -11.93
N PRO A 126 4.76 5.36 -12.99
CA PRO A 126 5.03 5.76 -14.37
C PRO A 126 4.34 7.08 -14.73
N GLY A 127 4.96 7.85 -15.62
CA GLY A 127 4.31 9.00 -16.29
C GLY A 127 3.77 10.09 -15.37
N ARG A 128 4.32 10.24 -14.17
CA ARG A 128 3.86 11.16 -13.11
C ARG A 128 2.47 10.82 -12.54
N ALA A 129 1.99 9.60 -12.74
CA ALA A 129 0.74 9.13 -12.12
C ALA A 129 0.75 9.32 -10.60
N GLY A 130 1.90 9.11 -9.95
CA GLY A 130 2.03 9.33 -8.51
C GLY A 130 1.78 10.77 -8.08
N LEU A 131 2.26 11.77 -8.83
CA LEU A 131 1.97 13.18 -8.53
C LEU A 131 0.48 13.49 -8.73
N PHE A 132 -0.14 12.94 -9.77
CA PHE A 132 -1.58 13.04 -9.98
C PHE A 132 -2.36 12.46 -8.80
N LEU A 133 -2.03 11.24 -8.38
CA LEU A 133 -2.70 10.56 -7.27
C LEU A 133 -2.47 11.31 -5.94
N ALA A 134 -1.26 11.82 -5.71
CA ALA A 134 -0.95 12.63 -4.53
C ALA A 134 -1.78 13.91 -4.43
N LEU A 135 -1.97 14.61 -5.57
CA LEU A 135 -2.68 15.88 -5.61
C LEU A 135 -4.22 15.74 -5.62
N THR A 136 -4.73 14.60 -6.08
CA THR A 136 -6.18 14.40 -6.25
C THR A 136 -6.80 13.48 -5.22
N GLY A 137 -6.00 12.59 -4.61
CA GLY A 137 -6.51 11.48 -3.80
C GLY A 137 -7.41 10.55 -4.62
N ALA A 138 -7.23 10.49 -5.95
CA ALA A 138 -8.04 9.65 -6.83
C ALA A 138 -7.87 8.17 -6.48
N PRO A 139 -8.95 7.37 -6.46
CA PRO A 139 -8.84 5.96 -6.20
C PRO A 139 -8.29 5.21 -7.41
N MET A 140 -7.49 4.18 -7.15
CA MET A 140 -7.04 3.17 -8.10
C MET A 140 -7.83 1.88 -7.91
N ASN A 141 -8.18 1.21 -9.01
CA ASN A 141 -8.67 -0.17 -9.00
C ASN A 141 -7.49 -1.17 -9.13
N ALA A 142 -7.79 -2.48 -9.13
CA ALA A 142 -6.77 -3.51 -9.25
C ALA A 142 -5.94 -3.39 -10.54
N SER A 143 -6.57 -3.05 -11.68
CA SER A 143 -5.87 -2.85 -12.95
C SER A 143 -4.97 -1.61 -12.95
N ASP A 144 -5.36 -0.55 -12.23
CA ASP A 144 -4.51 0.60 -12.00
C ASP A 144 -3.31 0.25 -11.13
N ALA A 145 -3.52 -0.57 -10.09
CA ALA A 145 -2.46 -1.03 -9.20
C ALA A 145 -1.40 -1.86 -9.95
N LEU A 146 -1.83 -2.81 -10.77
CA LEU A 146 -0.93 -3.60 -11.61
C LEU A 146 -0.22 -2.74 -12.66
N PHE A 147 -0.95 -1.86 -13.34
CA PHE A 147 -0.37 -0.97 -14.35
C PHE A 147 0.70 -0.03 -13.77
N SER A 148 0.45 0.49 -12.59
CA SER A 148 1.36 1.42 -11.92
C SER A 148 2.51 0.74 -11.16
N GLY A 149 2.46 -0.59 -10.99
CA GLY A 149 3.40 -1.32 -10.15
C GLY A 149 3.16 -1.14 -8.65
N MET A 150 1.94 -0.74 -8.26
CA MET A 150 1.52 -0.68 -6.85
C MET A 150 1.04 -2.04 -6.33
N GLY A 151 0.58 -2.92 -7.21
CA GLY A 151 0.30 -4.34 -6.98
C GLY A 151 1.15 -5.20 -7.89
N ASP A 152 1.52 -6.40 -7.43
CA ASP A 152 2.31 -7.36 -8.20
C ASP A 152 1.41 -8.44 -8.81
N PHE A 153 0.40 -8.90 -8.05
CA PHE A 153 -0.51 -9.98 -8.43
C PHE A 153 -1.96 -9.55 -8.22
N CYS A 154 -2.86 -10.03 -9.07
CA CYS A 154 -4.29 -9.91 -8.84
C CYS A 154 -4.86 -11.32 -8.64
N ILE A 155 -5.32 -11.61 -7.42
CA ILE A 155 -5.83 -12.92 -7.03
C ILE A 155 -7.23 -12.72 -6.44
N ASP A 156 -8.17 -13.60 -6.79
CA ASP A 156 -9.52 -13.54 -6.25
C ASP A 156 -9.49 -13.76 -4.72
N ASP A 157 -10.25 -12.98 -3.96
CA ASP A 157 -10.25 -13.08 -2.49
C ASP A 157 -10.69 -14.47 -2.00
N SER A 158 -11.53 -15.16 -2.77
CA SER A 158 -11.94 -16.56 -2.52
C SER A 158 -10.79 -17.58 -2.59
N ALA A 159 -9.70 -17.25 -3.28
CA ALA A 159 -8.52 -18.11 -3.37
C ALA A 159 -7.54 -17.91 -2.19
N ARG A 160 -7.75 -16.93 -1.32
CA ARG A 160 -6.85 -16.58 -0.22
C ARG A 160 -6.46 -17.77 0.64
N ASP A 161 -7.46 -18.55 1.10
CA ASP A 161 -7.20 -19.69 1.97
C ASP A 161 -6.38 -20.79 1.28
N ALA A 162 -6.59 -20.99 -0.03
CA ALA A 162 -5.78 -21.92 -0.83
C ALA A 162 -4.34 -21.44 -0.96
N VAL A 163 -4.13 -20.14 -1.23
CA VAL A 163 -2.79 -19.51 -1.26
C VAL A 163 -2.07 -19.68 0.07
N LEU A 164 -2.75 -19.39 1.19
CA LEU A 164 -2.19 -19.56 2.52
C LEU A 164 -1.83 -21.02 2.83
N ALA A 165 -2.69 -21.97 2.41
CA ALA A 165 -2.41 -23.40 2.57
C ALA A 165 -1.18 -23.83 1.77
N ASP A 166 -0.99 -23.31 0.57
CA ASP A 166 0.18 -23.63 -0.26
C ASP A 166 1.46 -22.99 0.30
N ILE A 167 1.38 -21.77 0.82
CA ILE A 167 2.50 -21.12 1.55
C ILE A 167 2.93 -21.96 2.76
N LEU A 168 1.98 -22.50 3.53
CA LEU A 168 2.26 -23.33 4.70
C LEU A 168 2.86 -24.69 4.35
N LYS A 169 2.55 -25.25 3.16
CA LYS A 169 3.08 -26.53 2.68
C LYS A 169 4.41 -26.39 1.93
N ALA A 170 4.77 -25.20 1.53
CA ALA A 170 5.94 -24.94 0.70
C ALA A 170 7.25 -25.29 1.42
N HIS A 171 8.23 -25.71 0.64
CA HIS A 171 9.58 -25.90 1.14
C HIS A 171 10.32 -24.56 1.16
N TRP A 172 10.61 -24.09 2.35
CA TRP A 172 11.36 -22.88 2.58
C TRP A 172 12.81 -23.20 2.91
N SER A 173 13.72 -22.33 2.50
CA SER A 173 15.17 -22.46 2.78
C SER A 173 15.66 -21.37 3.73
N THR A 174 16.95 -21.38 4.03
CA THR A 174 17.63 -20.29 4.75
C THR A 174 17.99 -19.13 3.82
N ASP A 175 17.93 -19.32 2.50
CA ASP A 175 18.22 -18.30 1.51
C ASP A 175 16.99 -17.41 1.26
N THR A 176 17.12 -16.16 1.63
CA THR A 176 16.07 -15.15 1.48
C THR A 176 15.68 -14.90 0.01
N ALA A 177 16.64 -14.94 -0.92
CA ALA A 177 16.37 -14.72 -2.34
C ALA A 177 15.57 -15.90 -2.92
N ALA A 178 15.96 -17.14 -2.58
CA ALA A 178 15.21 -18.33 -2.95
C ALA A 178 13.79 -18.30 -2.38
N ASN A 179 13.63 -17.87 -1.13
CA ASN A 179 12.31 -17.75 -0.50
C ASN A 179 11.42 -16.67 -1.17
N LYS A 180 12.00 -15.56 -1.62
CA LYS A 180 11.25 -14.57 -2.41
C LYS A 180 10.81 -15.13 -3.76
N ALA A 181 11.69 -15.82 -4.46
CA ALA A 181 11.34 -16.47 -5.72
C ALA A 181 10.27 -17.56 -5.53
N GLN A 182 10.36 -18.35 -4.46
CA GLN A 182 9.33 -19.33 -4.11
C GLN A 182 7.97 -18.69 -3.85
N MET A 183 7.93 -17.57 -3.10
CA MET A 183 6.70 -16.81 -2.88
C MET A 183 6.11 -16.30 -4.19
N THR A 184 6.94 -15.72 -5.07
CA THR A 184 6.51 -15.28 -6.41
C THR A 184 5.87 -16.44 -7.19
N HIS A 185 6.54 -17.59 -7.25
CA HIS A 185 6.04 -18.77 -7.99
C HIS A 185 4.69 -19.27 -7.45
N LEU A 186 4.53 -19.29 -6.12
CA LEU A 186 3.25 -19.67 -5.51
C LEU A 186 2.13 -18.69 -5.89
N LEU A 187 2.40 -17.40 -5.86
CA LEU A 187 1.40 -16.38 -6.18
C LEU A 187 1.03 -16.37 -7.67
N ASP A 188 2.00 -16.57 -8.57
CA ASP A 188 1.77 -16.69 -10.02
C ASP A 188 0.80 -17.84 -10.35
N ALA A 189 0.90 -18.96 -9.63
CA ALA A 189 0.02 -20.12 -9.84
C ALA A 189 -1.46 -19.83 -9.50
N HIS A 190 -1.70 -18.84 -8.65
CA HIS A 190 -3.05 -18.42 -8.23
C HIS A 190 -3.54 -17.14 -8.91
N GLU A 191 -2.76 -16.54 -9.83
CA GLU A 191 -3.17 -15.30 -10.47
C GLU A 191 -4.51 -15.45 -11.19
N SER A 192 -5.45 -14.53 -10.91
CA SER A 192 -6.79 -14.56 -11.48
C SER A 192 -6.75 -14.33 -12.99
N LYS A 193 -7.43 -15.21 -13.73
CA LYS A 193 -7.67 -15.08 -15.17
C LYS A 193 -8.99 -14.35 -15.47
N ALA A 194 -9.75 -13.96 -14.45
CA ALA A 194 -11.01 -13.27 -14.60
C ALA A 194 -10.82 -11.90 -15.26
N GLU A 195 -11.84 -11.47 -16.00
CA GLU A 195 -11.88 -10.12 -16.57
C GLU A 195 -11.93 -9.09 -15.43
N ARG A 196 -11.06 -8.06 -15.52
CA ARG A 196 -10.94 -6.98 -14.54
C ARG A 196 -11.46 -5.69 -15.13
N ALA A 197 -11.97 -4.81 -14.29
CA ALA A 197 -12.30 -3.45 -14.69
C ALA A 197 -11.07 -2.78 -15.35
N PRO A 198 -11.23 -2.05 -16.46
CA PRO A 198 -10.12 -1.43 -17.17
C PRO A 198 -9.37 -0.41 -16.29
N SER A 199 -8.07 -0.28 -16.53
CA SER A 199 -7.25 0.71 -15.82
C SER A 199 -7.58 2.13 -16.28
N ASN A 200 -8.03 2.96 -15.35
CA ASN A 200 -8.26 4.40 -15.59
C ASN A 200 -6.93 5.15 -15.75
N LEU A 201 -5.89 4.77 -15.01
CA LEU A 201 -4.57 5.38 -15.14
C LEU A 201 -3.99 5.12 -16.54
N ARG A 202 -4.12 3.89 -17.06
CA ARG A 202 -3.67 3.57 -18.43
C ARG A 202 -4.48 4.33 -19.47
N LYS A 203 -5.80 4.35 -19.34
CA LYS A 203 -6.71 5.05 -20.25
C LYS A 203 -6.40 6.54 -20.36
N HIS A 204 -6.05 7.18 -19.25
CA HIS A 204 -5.82 8.63 -19.18
C HIS A 204 -4.32 8.98 -19.03
N PHE A 205 -3.41 8.04 -19.31
CA PHE A 205 -1.98 8.18 -19.03
C PHE A 205 -1.36 9.44 -19.66
N ASP A 206 -1.58 9.67 -20.94
CA ASP A 206 -1.03 10.83 -21.66
C ASP A 206 -1.62 12.15 -21.15
N LEU A 207 -2.90 12.16 -20.82
CA LEU A 207 -3.55 13.33 -20.22
C LEU A 207 -2.94 13.67 -18.86
N ILE A 208 -2.80 12.66 -17.98
CA ILE A 208 -2.17 12.80 -16.67
C ILE A 208 -0.75 13.35 -16.82
N ARG A 209 0.06 12.72 -17.66
CA ARG A 209 1.43 13.14 -17.94
C ARG A 209 1.51 14.59 -18.42
N LYS A 210 0.63 14.99 -19.33
CA LYS A 210 0.57 16.37 -19.86
C LYS A 210 0.11 17.37 -18.79
N THR A 211 -0.88 17.00 -17.98
CA THR A 211 -1.50 17.91 -16.98
C THR A 211 -0.58 18.17 -15.81
N VAL A 212 0.07 17.13 -15.26
CA VAL A 212 0.97 17.26 -14.09
C VAL A 212 2.45 17.34 -14.49
N GLY A 213 2.74 17.43 -15.77
CA GLY A 213 4.08 17.46 -16.35
C GLY A 213 4.83 18.80 -16.26
N MET A 214 4.30 19.79 -15.52
CA MET A 214 4.82 21.16 -15.54
C MET A 214 5.89 21.40 -14.45
N ALA A 215 6.73 22.42 -14.68
CA ALA A 215 7.83 22.76 -13.79
C ALA A 215 7.42 23.32 -12.41
N SER A 216 6.15 23.74 -12.26
CA SER A 216 5.61 24.32 -11.03
C SER A 216 4.38 23.54 -10.55
N LEU A 217 4.30 23.26 -9.25
CA LEU A 217 3.13 22.61 -8.62
C LEU A 217 1.85 23.46 -8.70
N THR A 218 1.97 24.79 -8.82
CA THR A 218 0.81 25.68 -8.94
C THR A 218 0.09 25.53 -10.27
N ALA A 219 0.80 25.24 -11.36
CA ALA A 219 0.21 25.07 -12.67
C ALA A 219 -0.62 23.77 -12.81
N PRO A 220 -0.17 22.60 -12.34
CA PRO A 220 -0.98 21.37 -12.29
C PRO A 220 -2.25 21.54 -11.45
N ALA A 221 -2.13 22.13 -10.24
CA ALA A 221 -3.28 22.36 -9.37
C ALA A 221 -4.34 23.21 -10.03
N ARG A 222 -3.98 24.34 -10.66
CA ARG A 222 -4.89 25.21 -11.41
C ARG A 222 -5.61 24.46 -12.52
N ARG A 223 -4.87 23.67 -13.32
CA ARG A 223 -5.49 22.89 -14.44
C ARG A 223 -6.45 21.82 -13.96
N LEU A 224 -6.12 21.12 -12.85
CA LEU A 224 -6.99 20.09 -12.28
C LEU A 224 -8.25 20.67 -11.65
N LEU A 225 -8.17 21.92 -11.14
CA LEU A 225 -9.28 22.62 -10.50
C LEU A 225 -10.06 23.53 -11.47
N GLY A 226 -9.64 23.62 -12.73
CA GLY A 226 -10.27 24.48 -13.74
C GLY A 226 -10.09 25.98 -13.50
N LEU A 227 -9.03 26.38 -12.78
CA LEU A 227 -8.70 27.76 -12.41
C LEU A 227 -7.70 28.40 -13.39
#